data_ef1b2344e7a05b517cf3b1c90e5b4ebd
#
_entry.id   ef1b2344e7a05b517cf3b1c90e5b4ebd
#
_cell.length_a   1.000
_cell.length_b   1.000
_cell.length_c   1.000
_cell.angle_alpha   90.00
_cell.angle_beta   90.00
_cell.angle_gamma   90.00
#
_symmetry.space_group_name_H-M   'P 1'
#
loop_
_entity.id
_entity.type
_entity.pdbx_description
1 polymer ?
#
loop_
_entity_poly.entity_id
_entity_poly.type
_entity_poly.pdbx_seq_one_letter_code
_entity_poly.pdbx_strand_id
1 'polypeptide(L)'
;MDSEKIFNALNQIKISIDQHKDEIEKLDQEIGDGDHIFNIQRGIKESLDLKDELSGKAPNEVLKKIGMKIMTTVGGSSGALFSTLIMGMSKKYNDELSDQKNIAVMFTEGVEAMKKRGKSDLGEKTMLDV
;
A
#
# COMPACT_ATOMS: atom_id res chain seq x y z
N MET A 1 -13.47 3.24 -11.36
CA MET A 1 -12.32 2.43 -10.90
C MET A 1 -12.76 0.99 -10.77
N ASP A 2 -11.95 0.07 -11.25
CA ASP A 2 -12.24 -1.37 -11.20
C ASP A 2 -11.02 -2.14 -10.70
N SER A 3 -11.16 -3.45 -10.54
CA SER A 3 -10.06 -4.31 -10.07
C SER A 3 -8.85 -4.26 -11.01
N GLU A 4 -9.07 -4.20 -12.32
CA GLU A 4 -7.98 -4.15 -13.29
C GLU A 4 -7.12 -2.90 -13.11
N LYS A 5 -7.73 -1.74 -12.93
CA LYS A 5 -7.00 -0.48 -12.66
C LYS A 5 -6.18 -0.55 -11.38
N ILE A 6 -6.72 -1.17 -10.33
CA ILE A 6 -6.00 -1.35 -9.06
C ILE A 6 -4.77 -2.25 -9.27
N PHE A 7 -4.93 -3.38 -9.95
CA PHE A 7 -3.81 -4.28 -10.20
C PHE A 7 -2.77 -3.70 -11.17
N ASN A 8 -3.20 -2.90 -12.15
CA ASN A 8 -2.27 -2.17 -13.01
C ASN A 8 -1.44 -1.16 -12.21
N ALA A 9 -2.07 -0.42 -11.30
CA ALA A 9 -1.36 0.50 -10.40
C ALA A 9 -0.38 -0.26 -9.50
N LEU A 10 -0.78 -1.37 -8.92
CA LEU A 10 0.08 -2.20 -8.08
C LEU A 10 1.29 -2.73 -8.87
N ASN A 11 1.08 -3.11 -10.13
CA ASN A 11 2.18 -3.55 -11.00
C ASN A 11 3.17 -2.41 -11.31
N GLN A 12 2.68 -1.18 -11.49
CA GLN A 12 3.55 -0.01 -11.67
C GLN A 12 4.36 0.28 -10.41
N ILE A 13 3.75 0.13 -9.25
CA ILE A 13 4.46 0.24 -7.97
C ILE A 13 5.57 -0.81 -7.89
N LYS A 14 5.27 -2.06 -8.25
CA LYS A 14 6.27 -3.14 -8.29
C LYS A 14 7.46 -2.77 -9.18
N ILE A 15 7.20 -2.29 -10.40
CA ILE A 15 8.26 -1.91 -11.34
C ILE A 15 9.14 -0.82 -10.73
N SER A 16 8.53 0.21 -10.14
CA SER A 16 9.27 1.31 -9.52
C SER A 16 10.13 0.84 -8.33
N ILE A 17 9.57 0.01 -7.47
CA ILE A 17 10.30 -0.55 -6.32
C ILE A 17 11.47 -1.42 -6.80
N ASP A 18 11.26 -2.28 -7.79
CA ASP A 18 12.31 -3.15 -8.33
C ASP A 18 13.46 -2.33 -8.96
N GLN A 19 13.15 -1.21 -9.59
CA GLN A 19 14.16 -0.29 -10.17
C GLN A 19 15.02 0.38 -9.10
N HIS A 20 14.50 0.56 -7.89
CA HIS A 20 15.19 1.21 -6.78
C HIS A 20 15.65 0.22 -5.69
N LYS A 21 15.64 -1.07 -6.00
CA LYS A 21 15.95 -2.12 -5.03
C LYS A 21 17.27 -1.90 -4.31
N ASP A 22 18.35 -1.67 -5.06
CA ASP A 22 19.70 -1.55 -4.49
C ASP A 22 19.82 -0.30 -3.60
N GLU A 23 19.19 0.79 -4.00
CA GLU A 23 19.15 2.02 -3.21
C GLU A 23 18.40 1.81 -1.89
N ILE A 24 17.23 1.18 -1.94
CA ILE A 24 16.41 0.91 -0.76
C ILE A 24 17.14 -0.03 0.20
N GLU A 25 17.75 -1.09 -0.32
CA GLU A 25 18.53 -2.03 0.48
C GLU A 25 19.68 -1.33 1.19
N LYS A 26 20.43 -0.50 0.49
CA LYS A 26 21.55 0.25 1.03
C LYS A 26 21.13 1.21 2.15
N LEU A 27 20.03 1.93 1.95
CA LEU A 27 19.51 2.84 2.97
C LEU A 27 19.06 2.11 4.23
N ASP A 28 18.45 0.95 4.09
CA ASP A 28 18.05 0.14 5.23
C ASP A 28 19.25 -0.46 5.98
N GLN A 29 20.30 -0.86 5.26
CA GLN A 29 21.51 -1.40 5.86
C GLN A 29 22.25 -0.40 6.77
N GLU A 30 22.07 0.89 6.57
CA GLU A 30 22.70 1.92 7.41
C GLU A 30 22.18 1.92 8.85
N ILE A 31 20.90 1.57 9.05
CA ILE A 31 20.25 1.61 10.38
C ILE A 31 19.45 0.33 10.71
N GLY A 32 19.35 -0.60 9.76
CA GLY A 32 18.59 -1.84 9.89
C GLY A 32 19.39 -3.05 9.43
N ASP A 33 18.67 -4.14 9.13
CA ASP A 33 19.27 -5.40 8.68
C ASP A 33 19.23 -5.61 7.16
N GLY A 34 18.69 -4.64 6.40
CA GLY A 34 18.66 -4.68 4.94
C GLY A 34 17.57 -5.56 4.35
N ASP A 35 16.62 -6.04 5.13
CA ASP A 35 15.58 -6.96 4.66
C ASP A 35 14.27 -6.28 4.23
N HIS A 36 14.14 -4.98 4.44
CA HIS A 36 12.90 -4.23 4.17
C HIS A 36 12.44 -4.36 2.72
N ILE A 37 13.36 -4.17 1.77
CA ILE A 37 13.05 -4.29 0.33
C ILE A 37 12.51 -5.68 -0.05
N PHE A 38 13.12 -6.74 0.49
CA PHE A 38 12.69 -8.11 0.21
C PHE A 38 11.30 -8.39 0.75
N ASN A 39 10.97 -7.87 1.92
CA ASN A 39 9.65 -8.02 2.53
C ASN A 39 8.58 -7.28 1.72
N ILE A 40 8.88 -6.06 1.26
CA ILE A 40 7.97 -5.28 0.41
C ILE A 40 7.77 -5.98 -0.94
N GLN A 41 8.83 -6.43 -1.58
CA GLN A 41 8.73 -7.16 -2.86
C GLN A 41 7.86 -8.41 -2.73
N ARG A 42 8.01 -9.15 -1.64
CA ARG A 42 7.18 -10.33 -1.36
C ARG A 42 5.72 -9.95 -1.17
N GLY A 43 5.45 -8.90 -0.40
CA GLY A 43 4.09 -8.42 -0.18
C GLY A 43 3.39 -7.98 -1.47
N ILE A 44 4.11 -7.27 -2.34
CA ILE A 44 3.59 -6.85 -3.64
C ILE A 44 3.34 -8.06 -4.54
N LYS A 45 4.28 -8.99 -4.61
CA LYS A 45 4.14 -10.20 -5.42
C LYS A 45 2.91 -11.02 -5.00
N GLU A 46 2.77 -11.28 -3.72
CA GLU A 46 1.63 -12.06 -3.21
C GLU A 46 0.32 -11.31 -3.39
N SER A 47 0.32 -9.99 -3.34
CA SER A 47 -0.85 -9.16 -3.64
C SER A 47 -1.23 -9.25 -5.11
N LEU A 48 -0.26 -9.22 -6.03
CA LEU A 48 -0.50 -9.39 -7.47
C LEU A 48 -1.04 -10.78 -7.80
N ASP A 49 -0.66 -11.80 -7.04
CA ASP A 49 -1.16 -13.18 -7.22
C ASP A 49 -2.67 -13.31 -6.90
N LEU A 50 -3.26 -12.31 -6.24
CA LEU A 50 -4.70 -12.25 -6.00
C LEU A 50 -5.53 -11.77 -7.21
N LYS A 51 -4.88 -11.37 -8.30
CA LYS A 51 -5.56 -10.74 -9.44
C LYS A 51 -6.70 -11.58 -10.00
N ASP A 52 -6.49 -12.86 -10.24
CA ASP A 52 -7.51 -13.73 -10.83
C ASP A 52 -8.67 -13.95 -9.86
N GLU A 53 -8.37 -14.17 -8.59
CA GLU A 53 -9.38 -14.33 -7.53
C GLU A 53 -10.27 -13.09 -7.37
N LEU A 54 -9.67 -11.91 -7.50
CA LEU A 54 -10.34 -10.63 -7.27
C LEU A 54 -10.85 -9.95 -8.54
N SER A 55 -10.71 -10.60 -9.69
CA SER A 55 -11.22 -10.09 -10.96
C SER A 55 -12.73 -9.84 -10.89
N GLY A 56 -13.14 -8.65 -11.27
CA GLY A 56 -14.54 -8.25 -11.26
C GLY A 56 -15.12 -7.91 -9.88
N LYS A 57 -14.34 -8.01 -8.83
CA LYS A 57 -14.76 -7.60 -7.48
C LYS A 57 -14.76 -6.08 -7.34
N ALA A 58 -15.58 -5.58 -6.41
CA ALA A 58 -15.65 -4.15 -6.14
C ALA A 58 -14.31 -3.61 -5.60
N PRO A 59 -13.94 -2.36 -5.93
CA PRO A 59 -12.65 -1.78 -5.50
C PRO A 59 -12.40 -1.83 -3.99
N ASN A 60 -13.42 -1.58 -3.18
CA ASN A 60 -13.29 -1.67 -1.72
C ASN A 60 -12.95 -3.09 -1.26
N GLU A 61 -13.52 -4.11 -1.88
CA GLU A 61 -13.23 -5.51 -1.58
C GLU A 61 -11.80 -5.88 -2.02
N VAL A 62 -11.40 -5.45 -3.22
CA VAL A 62 -10.05 -5.66 -3.75
C VAL A 62 -9.00 -5.05 -2.82
N LEU A 63 -9.17 -3.78 -2.46
CA LEU A 63 -8.23 -3.08 -1.58
C LEU A 63 -8.17 -3.71 -0.19
N LYS A 64 -9.29 -4.12 0.36
CA LYS A 64 -9.33 -4.80 1.66
C LYS A 64 -8.49 -6.09 1.63
N LYS A 65 -8.65 -6.90 0.60
CA LYS A 65 -7.90 -8.16 0.44
C LYS A 65 -6.40 -7.90 0.26
N ILE A 66 -6.03 -6.91 -0.53
CA ILE A 66 -4.64 -6.50 -0.71
C ILE A 66 -4.05 -6.02 0.63
N GLY A 67 -4.76 -5.18 1.36
CA GLY A 67 -4.33 -4.71 2.68
C GLY A 67 -4.09 -5.85 3.67
N MET A 68 -4.98 -6.82 3.71
CA MET A 68 -4.83 -8.02 4.55
C MET A 68 -3.61 -8.86 4.13
N LYS A 69 -3.37 -9.01 2.83
CA LYS A 69 -2.21 -9.75 2.32
C LYS A 69 -0.90 -9.05 2.71
N ILE A 70 -0.84 -7.73 2.57
CA ILE A 70 0.34 -6.94 2.96
C ILE A 70 0.60 -7.07 4.47
N MET A 71 -0.44 -7.03 5.29
CA MET A 71 -0.31 -7.17 6.73
C MET A 71 0.35 -8.50 7.11
N THR A 72 0.00 -9.59 6.42
CA THR A 72 0.51 -10.93 6.71
C THR A 72 1.86 -11.23 6.08
N THR A 73 2.25 -10.53 5.02
CA THR A 73 3.46 -10.86 4.24
C THR A 73 4.60 -9.89 4.44
N VAL A 74 4.34 -8.59 4.63
CA VAL A 74 5.40 -7.60 4.84
C VAL A 74 5.93 -7.67 6.27
N GLY A 75 5.04 -7.78 7.24
CA GLY A 75 5.44 -7.87 8.65
C GLY A 75 5.95 -6.54 9.23
N GLY A 76 6.26 -6.56 10.52
CA GLY A 76 6.82 -5.41 11.22
C GLY A 76 5.94 -4.17 11.20
N SER A 77 6.54 -3.02 11.53
CA SER A 77 5.86 -1.72 11.52
C SER A 77 5.45 -1.31 10.11
N SER A 78 6.26 -1.61 9.11
CA SER A 78 5.95 -1.29 7.70
C SER A 78 4.71 -2.02 7.21
N GLY A 79 4.60 -3.31 7.51
CA GLY A 79 3.41 -4.09 7.16
C GLY A 79 2.16 -3.54 7.81
N ALA A 80 2.23 -3.19 9.11
CA ALA A 80 1.12 -2.61 9.83
C ALA A 80 0.71 -1.25 9.26
N LEU A 81 1.66 -0.38 8.91
CA LEU A 81 1.38 0.95 8.39
C LEU A 81 0.83 0.91 6.97
N PHE A 82 1.46 0.17 6.06
CA PHE A 82 0.98 0.06 4.68
C PHE A 82 -0.36 -0.65 4.58
N SER A 83 -0.58 -1.70 5.37
CA SER A 83 -1.89 -2.35 5.41
C SER A 83 -2.97 -1.40 5.93
N THR A 84 -2.67 -0.59 6.93
CA THR A 84 -3.58 0.41 7.48
C THR A 84 -3.93 1.48 6.45
N LEU A 85 -2.96 1.95 5.67
CA LEU A 85 -3.18 2.87 4.55
C LEU A 85 -4.19 2.28 3.56
N ILE A 86 -3.94 1.08 3.07
CA ILE A 86 -4.76 0.45 2.04
C ILE A 86 -6.15 0.09 2.57
N MET A 87 -6.24 -0.41 3.79
CA MET A 87 -7.53 -0.71 4.42
C MET A 87 -8.35 0.56 4.71
N GLY A 88 -7.69 1.65 5.09
CA GLY A 88 -8.32 2.96 5.21
C GLY A 88 -8.92 3.42 3.89
N MET A 89 -8.15 3.29 2.81
CA MET A 89 -8.61 3.60 1.46
C MET A 89 -9.84 2.77 1.08
N SER A 90 -9.86 1.49 1.40
CA SER A 90 -10.96 0.59 1.05
C SER A 90 -12.32 1.05 1.61
N LYS A 91 -12.31 1.75 2.71
CA LYS A 91 -13.54 2.19 3.40
C LYS A 91 -14.23 3.37 2.73
N LYS A 92 -13.52 4.13 1.90
CA LYS A 92 -14.02 5.40 1.34
C LYS A 92 -14.35 5.34 -0.14
N TYR A 93 -14.20 4.20 -0.77
CA TYR A 93 -14.63 4.05 -2.16
C TYR A 93 -16.11 4.33 -2.31
N ASN A 94 -16.46 5.15 -3.29
CA ASN A 94 -17.84 5.49 -3.63
C ASN A 94 -17.99 5.45 -5.16
N ASP A 95 -18.81 4.54 -5.66
CA ASP A 95 -19.03 4.33 -7.09
C ASP A 95 -19.73 5.51 -7.79
N GLU A 96 -20.35 6.41 -7.04
CA GLU A 96 -20.93 7.64 -7.55
C GLU A 96 -19.90 8.73 -7.89
N LEU A 97 -18.67 8.59 -7.37
CA LEU A 97 -17.61 9.57 -7.61
C LEU A 97 -16.80 9.20 -8.85
N SER A 98 -16.21 10.21 -9.50
CA SER A 98 -15.20 9.98 -10.54
C SER A 98 -13.97 9.30 -9.95
N ASP A 99 -13.16 8.65 -10.80
CA ASP A 99 -11.93 8.00 -10.35
C ASP A 99 -10.97 8.97 -9.64
N GLN A 100 -10.85 10.20 -10.15
CA GLN A 100 -9.99 11.21 -9.55
C GLN A 100 -10.45 11.60 -8.14
N LYS A 101 -11.76 11.79 -7.97
CA LYS A 101 -12.34 12.12 -6.66
C LYS A 101 -12.20 10.94 -5.69
N ASN A 102 -12.44 9.72 -6.17
CA ASN A 102 -12.24 8.51 -5.37
C ASN A 102 -10.81 8.41 -4.86
N ILE A 103 -9.83 8.56 -5.75
CA ILE A 103 -8.41 8.49 -5.36
C ILE A 103 -8.09 9.52 -4.28
N ALA A 104 -8.55 10.76 -4.44
CA ALA A 104 -8.30 11.81 -3.46
C ALA A 104 -8.92 11.50 -2.09
N VAL A 105 -10.19 11.12 -2.06
CA VAL A 105 -10.90 10.81 -0.81
C VAL A 105 -10.34 9.55 -0.15
N MET A 106 -10.08 8.51 -0.92
CA MET A 106 -9.53 7.25 -0.43
C MET A 106 -8.12 7.43 0.14
N PHE A 107 -7.25 8.13 -0.59
CA PHE A 107 -5.87 8.36 -0.14
C PHE A 107 -5.84 9.21 1.13
N THR A 108 -6.66 10.26 1.21
CA THR A 108 -6.79 11.08 2.41
C THR A 108 -7.19 10.24 3.63
N GLU A 109 -8.18 9.38 3.49
CA GLU A 109 -8.60 8.49 4.59
C GLU A 109 -7.51 7.49 4.96
N GLY A 110 -6.82 6.95 3.98
CA GLY A 110 -5.71 6.03 4.21
C GLY A 110 -4.58 6.68 5.00
N VAL A 111 -4.21 7.90 4.62
CA VAL A 111 -3.17 8.67 5.33
C VAL A 111 -3.60 9.00 6.75
N GLU A 112 -4.84 9.42 6.97
CA GLU A 112 -5.36 9.68 8.32
C GLU A 112 -5.36 8.41 9.19
N ALA A 113 -5.73 7.26 8.63
CA ALA A 113 -5.67 5.98 9.32
C ALA A 113 -4.23 5.60 9.70
N MET A 114 -3.29 5.77 8.76
CA MET A 114 -1.86 5.52 8.97
C MET A 114 -1.28 6.42 10.06
N LYS A 115 -1.64 7.70 10.05
CA LYS A 115 -1.26 8.70 11.04
C LYS A 115 -1.69 8.29 12.45
N LYS A 116 -2.93 7.86 12.61
CA LYS A 116 -3.46 7.36 13.89
C LYS A 116 -2.74 6.10 14.35
N ARG A 117 -2.50 5.16 13.44
CA ARG A 117 -1.83 3.89 13.75
C ARG A 117 -0.39 4.11 14.18
N GLY A 118 0.35 4.96 13.47
CA GLY A 118 1.75 5.27 13.74
C GLY A 118 1.94 6.27 14.88
N LYS A 119 0.88 6.91 15.35
CA LYS A 119 0.92 7.94 16.40
C LYS A 119 1.93 9.06 16.06
N SER A 120 1.99 9.44 14.78
CA SER A 120 2.88 10.51 14.28
C SER A 120 2.09 11.54 13.51
N ASP A 121 2.70 12.70 13.27
CA ASP A 121 2.11 13.82 12.56
C ASP A 121 3.15 14.48 11.65
N LEU A 122 2.73 15.50 10.93
CA LEU A 122 3.62 16.30 10.08
C LEU A 122 4.76 16.92 10.92
N GLY A 123 5.93 17.04 10.32
CA GLY A 123 7.11 17.61 10.97
C GLY A 123 7.94 16.63 11.78
N GLU A 124 7.56 15.36 11.86
CA GLU A 124 8.26 14.34 12.64
C GLU A 124 9.25 13.51 11.81
N LYS A 125 9.52 13.91 10.56
CA LYS A 125 10.45 13.25 9.62
C LYS A 125 10.03 11.81 9.31
N THR A 126 8.74 11.62 9.02
CA THR A 126 8.17 10.34 8.57
C THR A 126 7.66 10.46 7.14
N MET A 127 7.14 9.35 6.58
CA MET A 127 6.46 9.35 5.28
C MET A 127 5.30 10.34 5.20
N LEU A 128 4.73 10.76 6.33
CA LEU A 128 3.65 11.74 6.37
C LEU A 128 4.06 13.13 5.87
N ASP A 129 5.37 13.41 5.86
CA ASP A 129 5.92 14.68 5.38
C ASP A 129 6.09 14.72 3.84
N VAL A 130 5.89 13.61 3.15
CA VAL A 130 5.99 13.49 1.71
C VAL A 130 4.64 13.74 1.04
#